data_bad987955cde4bcfb607190dd9d43c62
#
_entry.id   bad987955cde4bcfb607190dd9d43c62
#
_cell.length_a   1.000
_cell.length_b   1.000
_cell.length_c   1.000
_cell.angle_alpha   90.00
_cell.angle_beta   90.00
_cell.angle_gamma   90.00
#
_symmetry.space_group_name_H-M   'P 1'
#
loop_
_entity.id
_entity.type
_entity.pdbx_description
1 polymer ?
#
loop_
_entity_poly.entity_id
_entity_poly.type
_entity_poly.pdbx_seq_one_letter_code
_entity_poly.pdbx_strand_id
1 'polypeptide(L)'
;MLRRLARRHRVVFVTGREVRDLLRLAGALKGMGIIGTHGLEVHGIPGLRLADKARLGRLMRDREALVKALRLEFSGEPQVFLQIKRYALSAHFPHHGRGEAGRIARFRRVVRRVASKDLWEFQAGKHMIDLRPRGFSKAAAVEKLLKLHPGWPVLYAGDDRSDRPVLKVLRGRGLRLGVGPVIPQRDCDLWFPTPRSFVDWLKDY
;
A
#
# COMPACT_ATOMS: atom_id res chain seq x y z
N MET A 1 14.98 -14.76 -12.57
CA MET A 1 15.25 -13.30 -12.57
C MET A 1 15.38 -12.76 -11.15
N LEU A 2 14.34 -12.58 -10.35
CA LEU A 2 14.40 -11.95 -9.01
C LEU A 2 15.44 -12.57 -8.07
N ARG A 3 15.57 -13.90 -8.04
CA ARG A 3 16.61 -14.58 -7.25
C ARG A 3 18.03 -14.23 -7.71
N ARG A 4 18.25 -14.01 -9.03
CA ARG A 4 19.55 -13.58 -9.58
C ARG A 4 19.87 -12.17 -9.11
N LEU A 5 18.90 -11.25 -9.20
CA LEU A 5 19.04 -9.88 -8.68
C LEU A 5 19.32 -9.86 -7.18
N ALA A 6 18.61 -10.67 -6.39
CA ALA A 6 18.78 -10.72 -4.94
C ALA A 6 20.15 -11.27 -4.47
N ARG A 7 20.94 -11.89 -5.37
CA ARG A 7 22.34 -12.31 -5.07
C ARG A 7 23.31 -11.13 -5.14
N ARG A 8 23.00 -10.10 -5.92
CA ARG A 8 23.88 -8.95 -6.18
C ARG A 8 23.37 -7.66 -5.54
N HIS A 9 22.05 -7.56 -5.33
CA HIS A 9 21.36 -6.37 -4.88
C HIS A 9 20.42 -6.69 -3.73
N ARG A 10 20.15 -5.70 -2.87
CA ARG A 10 19.08 -5.80 -1.90
C ARG A 10 17.75 -5.47 -2.57
N VAL A 11 16.97 -6.50 -2.84
CA VAL A 11 15.63 -6.36 -3.44
C VAL A 11 14.60 -6.13 -2.34
N VAL A 12 13.79 -5.07 -2.50
CA VAL A 12 12.70 -4.72 -1.57
C VAL A 12 11.41 -4.50 -2.37
N PHE A 13 10.36 -5.23 -2.00
CA PHE A 13 9.01 -5.00 -2.54
C PHE A 13 8.30 -3.95 -1.70
N VAL A 14 7.74 -2.92 -2.35
CA VAL A 14 6.93 -1.88 -1.71
C VAL A 14 5.51 -1.96 -2.27
N THR A 15 4.57 -2.41 -1.45
CA THR A 15 3.23 -2.79 -1.92
C THR A 15 2.10 -2.30 -1.02
N GLY A 16 0.90 -2.15 -1.59
CA GLY A 16 -0.34 -1.97 -0.83
C GLY A 16 -0.90 -3.27 -0.24
N ARG A 17 -0.38 -4.44 -0.67
CA ARG A 17 -0.78 -5.74 -0.13
C ARG A 17 -0.20 -5.96 1.26
N GLU A 18 -0.87 -6.78 2.06
CA GLU A 18 -0.30 -7.25 3.33
C GLU A 18 0.92 -8.15 3.07
N VAL A 19 1.91 -8.07 3.96
CA VAL A 19 3.14 -8.89 3.85
C VAL A 19 2.81 -10.38 3.72
N ARG A 20 1.89 -10.88 4.55
CA ARG A 20 1.48 -12.31 4.53
C ARG A 20 0.90 -12.75 3.18
N ASP A 21 0.14 -11.85 2.52
CA ASP A 21 -0.50 -12.17 1.24
C ASP A 21 0.53 -12.21 0.13
N LEU A 22 1.51 -11.29 0.15
CA LEU A 22 2.60 -11.31 -0.80
C LEU A 22 3.49 -12.56 -0.63
N LEU A 23 3.79 -12.95 0.60
CA LEU A 23 4.57 -14.17 0.87
C LEU A 23 3.86 -15.45 0.42
N ARG A 24 2.53 -15.50 0.52
CA ARG A 24 1.73 -16.64 0.00
C ARG A 24 1.74 -16.71 -1.52
N LEU A 25 1.60 -15.54 -2.18
CA LEU A 25 1.55 -15.46 -3.65
C LEU A 25 2.90 -15.75 -4.30
N ALA A 26 3.98 -15.40 -3.62
CA ALA A 26 5.32 -15.41 -4.18
C ALA A 26 6.31 -16.15 -3.26
N GLY A 27 6.11 -17.45 -3.08
CA GLY A 27 7.01 -18.31 -2.28
C GLY A 27 8.51 -18.22 -2.64
N ALA A 28 8.83 -17.56 -3.78
CA ALA A 28 10.18 -17.28 -4.26
C ALA A 28 10.85 -16.05 -3.63
N LEU A 29 10.16 -15.28 -2.79
CA LEU A 29 10.67 -14.03 -2.20
C LEU A 29 11.51 -14.23 -0.94
N LYS A 30 11.89 -15.46 -0.65
CA LYS A 30 12.77 -15.80 0.49
C LYS A 30 14.09 -15.03 0.40
N GLY A 31 14.43 -14.27 1.45
CA GLY A 31 15.63 -13.43 1.50
C GLY A 31 15.47 -12.02 0.94
N MET A 32 14.28 -11.63 0.46
CA MET A 32 14.01 -10.28 -0.01
C MET A 32 13.25 -9.47 1.05
N GLY A 33 13.43 -8.14 1.03
CA GLY A 33 12.70 -7.23 1.90
C GLY A 33 11.28 -6.96 1.39
N ILE A 34 10.34 -6.77 2.29
CA ILE A 34 8.97 -6.37 1.94
C ILE A 34 8.52 -5.21 2.84
N ILE A 35 8.01 -4.16 2.21
CA ILE A 35 7.25 -3.09 2.83
C ILE A 35 5.81 -3.22 2.36
N GLY A 36 4.94 -3.71 3.24
CA GLY A 36 3.52 -3.98 2.96
C GLY A 36 2.58 -2.89 3.46
N THR A 37 1.30 -3.03 3.13
CA THR A 37 0.21 -2.16 3.59
C THR A 37 0.54 -0.67 3.42
N HIS A 38 0.99 -0.30 2.21
CA HIS A 38 1.39 1.08 1.85
C HIS A 38 2.46 1.71 2.76
N GLY A 39 3.32 0.92 3.39
CA GLY A 39 4.37 1.46 4.25
C GLY A 39 4.12 1.28 5.75
N LEU A 40 3.22 0.39 6.15
CA LEU A 40 2.96 0.08 7.56
C LEU A 40 3.70 -1.17 8.04
N GLU A 41 3.73 -2.21 7.21
CA GLU A 41 4.34 -3.50 7.55
C GLU A 41 5.76 -3.62 6.98
N VAL A 42 6.64 -4.30 7.71
CA VAL A 42 8.03 -4.58 7.29
C VAL A 42 8.34 -6.05 7.49
N HIS A 43 8.98 -6.66 6.51
CA HIS A 43 9.51 -8.02 6.60
C HIS A 43 10.89 -8.09 5.92
N GLY A 44 11.84 -8.80 6.52
CA GLY A 44 13.16 -9.05 5.95
C GLY A 44 14.06 -7.82 5.78
N ILE A 45 13.80 -6.71 6.50
CA ILE A 45 14.62 -5.48 6.48
C ILE A 45 15.05 -5.16 7.92
N PRO A 46 16.23 -5.64 8.33
CA PRO A 46 16.75 -5.37 9.67
C PRO A 46 16.87 -3.86 9.95
N GLY A 47 16.51 -3.43 11.15
CA GLY A 47 16.61 -2.04 11.58
C GLY A 47 15.46 -1.13 11.11
N LEU A 48 14.70 -1.48 10.06
CA LEU A 48 13.59 -0.67 9.60
C LEU A 48 12.36 -0.84 10.48
N ARG A 49 11.92 0.25 11.12
CA ARG A 49 10.67 0.32 11.88
C ARG A 49 9.79 1.45 11.34
N LEU A 50 8.59 1.13 10.86
CA LEU A 50 7.67 2.10 10.25
C LEU A 50 6.59 2.57 11.23
N ALA A 51 6.17 1.71 12.17
CA ALA A 51 5.25 2.03 13.25
C ALA A 51 5.73 1.45 14.58
N ASP A 52 5.39 2.10 15.68
CA ASP A 52 5.58 1.55 17.02
C ASP A 52 4.45 0.56 17.40
N LYS A 53 4.74 -0.28 18.40
CA LYS A 53 3.80 -1.32 18.86
C LYS A 53 2.52 -0.74 19.46
N ALA A 54 2.61 0.41 20.16
CA ALA A 54 1.45 1.04 20.78
C ALA A 54 0.46 1.54 19.73
N ARG A 55 0.95 2.20 18.68
CA ARG A 55 0.14 2.65 17.53
C ARG A 55 -0.51 1.48 16.79
N LEU A 56 0.24 0.41 16.54
CA LEU A 56 -0.31 -0.80 15.93
C LEU A 56 -1.42 -1.42 16.79
N GLY A 57 -1.24 -1.48 18.10
CA GLY A 57 -2.26 -1.96 19.04
C GLY A 57 -3.52 -1.10 19.03
N ARG A 58 -3.39 0.24 18.97
CA ARG A 58 -4.53 1.16 18.84
C ARG A 58 -5.27 0.93 17.52
N LEU A 59 -4.56 0.81 16.40
CA LEU A 59 -5.15 0.53 15.08
C LEU A 59 -5.95 -0.77 15.09
N MET A 60 -5.45 -1.83 15.72
CA MET A 60 -6.15 -3.11 15.77
C MET A 60 -7.44 -3.02 16.60
N ARG A 61 -7.40 -2.38 17.79
CA ARG A 61 -8.60 -2.18 18.62
C ARG A 61 -9.66 -1.34 17.90
N ASP A 62 -9.27 -0.22 17.30
CA ASP A 62 -10.17 0.62 16.51
C ASP A 62 -10.80 -0.16 15.36
N ARG A 63 -9.99 -0.94 14.63
CA ARG A 63 -10.48 -1.78 13.53
C ARG A 63 -11.53 -2.79 14.02
N GLU A 64 -11.31 -3.45 15.15
CA GLU A 64 -12.26 -4.42 15.71
C GLU A 64 -13.59 -3.75 16.04
N ALA A 65 -13.56 -2.61 16.71
CA ALA A 65 -14.75 -1.81 17.00
C ALA A 65 -15.47 -1.35 15.73
N LEU A 66 -14.71 -0.89 14.72
CA LEU A 66 -15.24 -0.49 13.41
C LEU A 66 -15.91 -1.65 12.67
N VAL A 67 -15.27 -2.81 12.63
CA VAL A 67 -15.83 -4.01 11.97
C VAL A 67 -17.16 -4.39 12.61
N LYS A 68 -17.24 -4.41 13.93
CA LYS A 68 -18.48 -4.69 14.67
C LYS A 68 -19.57 -3.68 14.34
N ALA A 69 -19.26 -2.39 14.39
CA ALA A 69 -20.24 -1.32 14.12
C ALA A 69 -20.71 -1.30 12.67
N LEU A 70 -19.79 -1.52 11.70
CA LEU A 70 -20.14 -1.53 10.28
C LEU A 70 -20.93 -2.77 9.88
N ARG A 71 -20.64 -3.93 10.47
CA ARG A 71 -21.46 -5.14 10.25
C ARG A 71 -22.89 -4.95 10.76
N LEU A 72 -23.07 -4.29 11.89
CA LEU A 72 -24.39 -3.97 12.42
C LEU A 72 -25.10 -2.95 11.53
N GLU A 73 -24.43 -1.88 11.12
CA GLU A 73 -24.99 -0.82 10.26
C GLU A 73 -25.49 -1.33 8.91
N PHE A 74 -24.79 -2.32 8.34
CA PHE A 74 -25.09 -2.88 7.03
C PHE A 74 -25.64 -4.33 7.08
N SER A 75 -26.17 -4.77 8.23
CA SER A 75 -26.67 -6.15 8.42
C SER A 75 -27.80 -6.52 7.45
N GLY A 76 -28.65 -5.56 7.07
CA GLY A 76 -29.73 -5.75 6.08
C GLY A 76 -29.32 -5.49 4.63
N GLU A 77 -28.02 -5.28 4.34
CA GLU A 77 -27.54 -4.93 3.00
C GLU A 77 -26.40 -5.88 2.56
N PRO A 78 -26.72 -7.14 2.21
CA PRO A 78 -25.71 -8.16 1.84
C PRO A 78 -24.87 -7.78 0.62
N GLN A 79 -25.34 -6.83 -0.19
CA GLN A 79 -24.62 -6.28 -1.33
C GLN A 79 -23.48 -5.32 -0.92
N VAL A 80 -23.42 -4.87 0.33
CA VAL A 80 -22.28 -4.06 0.85
C VAL A 80 -21.21 -5.02 1.33
N PHE A 81 -20.11 -5.11 0.59
CA PHE A 81 -19.02 -6.00 0.93
C PHE A 81 -17.93 -5.29 1.74
N LEU A 82 -17.68 -5.77 2.97
CA LEU A 82 -16.60 -5.28 3.83
C LEU A 82 -15.37 -6.18 3.70
N GLN A 83 -14.34 -5.68 3.05
CA GLN A 83 -13.03 -6.33 3.01
C GLN A 83 -12.20 -5.92 4.23
N ILE A 84 -11.98 -6.86 5.13
CA ILE A 84 -11.26 -6.63 6.38
C ILE A 84 -9.81 -7.06 6.19
N LYS A 85 -8.88 -6.11 6.31
CA LYS A 85 -7.43 -6.31 6.31
C LYS A 85 -6.89 -6.19 7.73
N ARG A 86 -5.65 -6.59 7.96
CA ARG A 86 -5.04 -6.52 9.30
C ARG A 86 -5.06 -5.11 9.90
N TYR A 87 -4.69 -4.10 9.10
CA TYR A 87 -4.59 -2.71 9.53
C TYR A 87 -5.40 -1.74 8.67
N ALA A 88 -6.32 -2.24 7.87
CA ALA A 88 -7.15 -1.44 6.98
C ALA A 88 -8.53 -2.08 6.80
N LEU A 89 -9.46 -1.34 6.25
CA LEU A 89 -10.80 -1.82 5.93
C LEU A 89 -11.27 -1.15 4.65
N SER A 90 -11.83 -1.93 3.71
CA SER A 90 -12.46 -1.40 2.52
C SER A 90 -13.94 -1.74 2.52
N ALA A 91 -14.80 -0.79 2.19
CA ALA A 91 -16.21 -1.02 1.92
C ALA A 91 -16.45 -0.88 0.42
N HIS A 92 -16.99 -1.92 -0.19
CA HIS A 92 -17.41 -1.94 -1.59
C HIS A 92 -18.93 -1.80 -1.64
N PHE A 93 -19.40 -0.91 -2.51
CA PHE A 93 -20.80 -0.62 -2.69
C PHE A 93 -21.27 -1.13 -4.06
N PRO A 94 -22.53 -1.58 -4.21
CA PRO A 94 -23.03 -2.09 -5.48
C PRO A 94 -22.99 -1.01 -6.56
N HIS A 95 -22.64 -1.44 -7.79
CA HIS A 95 -22.49 -0.56 -8.95
C HIS A 95 -23.81 0.03 -9.47
N HIS A 96 -24.95 -0.58 -9.10
CA HIS A 96 -26.25 -0.23 -9.66
C HIS A 96 -27.23 0.11 -8.54
N GLY A 97 -27.88 1.25 -8.66
CA GLY A 97 -28.98 1.62 -7.80
C GLY A 97 -28.88 2.95 -7.09
N ARG A 98 -30.05 3.53 -6.83
CA ARG A 98 -30.20 4.70 -5.98
C ARG A 98 -29.72 4.35 -4.57
N GLY A 99 -28.85 5.16 -3.98
CA GLY A 99 -28.46 5.00 -2.58
C GLY A 99 -26.96 4.79 -2.30
N GLU A 100 -26.07 4.72 -3.31
CA GLU A 100 -24.63 4.62 -3.08
C GLU A 100 -24.12 5.80 -2.22
N ALA A 101 -24.50 7.03 -2.55
CA ALA A 101 -24.10 8.20 -1.79
C ALA A 101 -24.58 8.14 -0.33
N GLY A 102 -25.80 7.63 -0.10
CA GLY A 102 -26.33 7.41 1.24
C GLY A 102 -25.55 6.36 2.03
N ARG A 103 -25.17 5.25 1.38
CA ARG A 103 -24.34 4.20 2.01
C ARG A 103 -22.94 4.72 2.35
N ILE A 104 -22.35 5.48 1.46
CA ILE A 104 -21.06 6.15 1.69
C ILE A 104 -21.15 7.11 2.88
N ALA A 105 -22.22 7.90 2.96
CA ALA A 105 -22.45 8.83 4.08
C ALA A 105 -22.63 8.07 5.41
N ARG A 106 -23.38 6.97 5.42
CA ARG A 106 -23.57 6.10 6.59
C ARG A 106 -22.23 5.48 7.03
N PHE A 107 -21.46 4.92 6.11
CA PHE A 107 -20.12 4.39 6.38
C PHE A 107 -19.23 5.44 7.06
N ARG A 108 -19.15 6.64 6.47
CA ARG A 108 -18.36 7.75 7.04
C ARG A 108 -18.86 8.17 8.42
N ARG A 109 -20.16 8.17 8.65
CA ARG A 109 -20.76 8.50 9.96
C ARG A 109 -20.35 7.48 11.02
N VAL A 110 -20.44 6.18 10.73
CA VAL A 110 -20.00 5.12 11.63
C VAL A 110 -18.53 5.27 11.96
N VAL A 111 -17.67 5.43 10.94
CA VAL A 111 -16.23 5.60 11.15
C VAL A 111 -15.93 6.83 12.02
N ARG A 112 -16.56 7.98 11.77
CA ARG A 112 -16.36 9.20 12.56
C ARG A 112 -16.79 9.06 14.03
N ARG A 113 -17.76 8.20 14.29
CA ARG A 113 -18.28 7.93 15.66
C ARG A 113 -17.39 6.96 16.42
N VAL A 114 -16.83 5.96 15.77
CA VAL A 114 -16.16 4.81 16.40
C VAL A 114 -14.65 4.93 16.35
N ALA A 115 -14.07 5.43 15.26
CA ALA A 115 -12.64 5.43 15.04
C ALA A 115 -11.93 6.67 15.62
N SER A 116 -10.74 6.49 16.10
CA SER A 116 -9.85 7.57 16.50
C SER A 116 -9.44 8.41 15.28
N LYS A 117 -9.77 9.70 15.28
CA LYS A 117 -9.54 10.62 14.15
C LYS A 117 -8.07 10.74 13.72
N ASP A 118 -7.15 10.57 14.66
CA ASP A 118 -5.70 10.64 14.44
C ASP A 118 -5.13 9.37 13.78
N LEU A 119 -5.85 8.26 13.82
CA LEU A 119 -5.36 6.97 13.32
C LEU A 119 -5.76 6.67 11.88
N TRP A 120 -6.86 7.21 11.39
CA TRP A 120 -7.46 6.77 10.14
C TRP A 120 -7.65 7.89 9.13
N GLU A 121 -7.56 7.54 7.86
CA GLU A 121 -7.89 8.40 6.73
C GLU A 121 -8.72 7.65 5.69
N PHE A 122 -9.62 8.39 5.01
CA PHE A 122 -10.44 7.86 3.92
C PHE A 122 -9.72 8.04 2.59
N GLN A 123 -9.76 7.00 1.77
CA GLN A 123 -9.41 7.08 0.37
C GLN A 123 -10.61 6.63 -0.47
N ALA A 124 -11.16 7.53 -1.28
CA ALA A 124 -12.22 7.20 -2.21
C ALA A 124 -11.65 6.42 -3.41
N GLY A 125 -12.33 5.34 -3.78
CA GLY A 125 -12.14 4.60 -5.01
C GLY A 125 -13.43 4.56 -5.84
N LYS A 126 -13.41 3.88 -6.98
CA LYS A 126 -14.61 3.66 -7.78
C LYS A 126 -15.50 2.66 -7.04
N HIS A 127 -16.70 3.09 -6.63
CA HIS A 127 -17.68 2.30 -5.86
C HIS A 127 -17.13 1.67 -4.57
N MET A 128 -16.11 2.29 -3.98
CA MET A 128 -15.52 1.82 -2.72
C MET A 128 -14.95 2.96 -1.90
N ILE A 129 -14.82 2.71 -0.62
CA ILE A 129 -14.02 3.54 0.29
C ILE A 129 -13.02 2.65 1.01
N ASP A 130 -11.76 3.04 0.93
CA ASP A 130 -10.72 2.51 1.79
C ASP A 130 -10.60 3.37 3.05
N LEU A 131 -10.57 2.71 4.19
CA LEU A 131 -10.17 3.25 5.46
C LEU A 131 -8.79 2.68 5.79
N ARG A 132 -7.79 3.53 5.79
CA ARG A 132 -6.39 3.13 5.99
C ARG A 132 -5.72 3.94 7.10
N PRO A 133 -4.66 3.40 7.70
CA PRO A 133 -3.91 4.12 8.72
C PRO A 133 -3.34 5.44 8.18
N ARG A 134 -3.57 6.52 8.93
CA ARG A 134 -3.09 7.86 8.61
C ARG A 134 -1.58 7.96 8.74
N GLY A 135 -0.95 8.71 7.83
CA GLY A 135 0.47 9.03 7.90
C GLY A 135 1.40 7.90 7.45
N PHE A 136 0.87 6.84 6.85
CA PHE A 136 1.66 5.80 6.20
C PHE A 136 1.53 5.91 4.68
N SER A 137 2.66 5.86 4.01
CA SER A 137 2.72 5.83 2.56
C SER A 137 3.98 5.10 2.07
N LYS A 138 3.96 4.62 0.84
CA LYS A 138 5.15 4.04 0.20
C LYS A 138 6.32 5.02 0.24
N ALA A 139 6.08 6.31 -0.01
CA ALA A 139 7.09 7.36 0.00
C ALA A 139 7.75 7.52 1.37
N ALA A 140 6.95 7.68 2.43
CA ALA A 140 7.47 7.82 3.79
C ALA A 140 8.27 6.58 4.23
N ALA A 141 7.84 5.39 3.81
CA ALA A 141 8.55 4.15 4.10
C ALA A 141 9.90 4.07 3.35
N VAL A 142 9.92 4.44 2.07
CA VAL A 142 11.15 4.50 1.27
C VAL A 142 12.10 5.55 1.81
N GLU A 143 11.63 6.74 2.21
CA GLU A 143 12.48 7.75 2.86
C GLU A 143 13.18 7.22 4.13
N LYS A 144 12.43 6.48 4.97
CA LYS A 144 13.02 5.86 6.16
C LYS A 144 14.03 4.77 5.79
N LEU A 145 13.77 3.99 4.73
CA LEU A 145 14.71 2.99 4.23
C LEU A 145 16.00 3.64 3.72
N LEU A 146 15.90 4.75 2.99
CA LEU A 146 17.04 5.51 2.49
C LEU A 146 17.90 6.11 3.62
N LYS A 147 17.23 6.61 4.68
CA LYS A 147 17.93 7.10 5.88
C LYS A 147 18.67 5.99 6.63
N LEU A 148 18.17 4.77 6.59
CA LEU A 148 18.82 3.60 7.18
C LEU A 148 20.06 3.17 6.40
N HIS A 149 20.10 3.47 5.09
CA HIS A 149 21.17 3.10 4.18
C HIS A 149 21.67 4.31 3.36
N PRO A 150 22.30 5.30 4.00
CA PRO A 150 22.79 6.48 3.30
C PRO A 150 23.88 6.10 2.28
N GLY A 151 23.84 6.74 1.11
CA GLY A 151 24.82 6.53 0.04
C GLY A 151 24.63 5.26 -0.83
N TRP A 152 23.64 4.42 -0.56
CA TRP A 152 23.37 3.30 -1.44
C TRP A 152 22.75 3.77 -2.76
N PRO A 153 23.25 3.25 -3.91
CA PRO A 153 22.58 3.48 -5.18
C PRO A 153 21.21 2.79 -5.18
N VAL A 154 20.19 3.53 -5.60
CA VAL A 154 18.81 3.08 -5.54
C VAL A 154 18.19 3.07 -6.92
N LEU A 155 17.47 1.99 -7.24
CA LEU A 155 16.58 1.89 -8.39
C LEU A 155 15.17 1.59 -7.86
N TYR A 156 14.18 2.35 -8.30
CA TYR A 156 12.78 2.12 -7.95
C TYR A 156 11.91 2.05 -9.20
N ALA A 157 11.13 0.97 -9.32
CA ALA A 157 10.12 0.82 -10.35
C ALA A 157 8.72 0.88 -9.75
N GLY A 158 7.84 1.67 -10.35
CA GLY A 158 6.46 1.82 -9.92
C GLY A 158 5.48 1.86 -11.08
N ASP A 159 4.25 1.37 -10.86
CA ASP A 159 3.18 1.26 -11.85
C ASP A 159 1.86 1.92 -11.42
N ASP A 160 1.75 2.32 -10.15
CA ASP A 160 0.51 2.83 -9.55
C ASP A 160 0.63 4.31 -9.10
N ARG A 161 -0.50 4.95 -8.91
CA ARG A 161 -0.59 6.32 -8.37
C ARG A 161 0.16 6.50 -7.05
N SER A 162 0.14 5.46 -6.20
CA SER A 162 0.84 5.47 -4.90
C SER A 162 2.37 5.42 -5.02
N ASP A 163 2.92 5.12 -6.22
CA ASP A 163 4.35 5.12 -6.49
C ASP A 163 4.87 6.50 -6.91
N ARG A 164 4.03 7.36 -7.46
CA ARG A 164 4.43 8.71 -7.90
C ARG A 164 5.10 9.55 -6.80
N PRO A 165 4.62 9.57 -5.55
CA PRO A 165 5.32 10.24 -4.46
C PRO A 165 6.72 9.64 -4.18
N VAL A 166 6.91 8.31 -4.36
CA VAL A 166 8.22 7.67 -4.21
C VAL A 166 9.18 8.15 -5.29
N LEU A 167 8.73 8.21 -6.55
CA LEU A 167 9.54 8.73 -7.66
C LEU A 167 9.96 10.19 -7.42
N LYS A 168 9.12 11.00 -6.77
CA LYS A 168 9.49 12.38 -6.38
C LYS A 168 10.58 12.42 -5.30
N VAL A 169 10.47 11.56 -4.27
CA VAL A 169 11.47 11.43 -3.20
C VAL A 169 12.84 11.03 -3.74
N LEU A 170 12.86 10.23 -4.80
CA LEU A 170 14.10 9.71 -5.42
C LEU A 170 14.71 10.64 -6.46
N ARG A 171 14.11 11.81 -6.76
CA ARG A 171 14.68 12.76 -7.70
C ARG A 171 16.06 13.21 -7.23
N GLY A 172 17.08 13.00 -8.08
CA GLY A 172 18.48 13.28 -7.76
C GLY A 172 19.13 12.33 -6.74
N ARG A 173 18.44 11.24 -6.35
CA ARG A 173 18.95 10.26 -5.36
C ARG A 173 18.99 8.84 -5.87
N GLY A 174 18.39 8.54 -7.02
CA GLY A 174 18.32 7.20 -7.57
C GLY A 174 17.66 7.17 -8.93
N LEU A 175 17.74 6.01 -9.59
CA LEU A 175 17.13 5.76 -10.88
C LEU A 175 15.64 5.45 -10.70
N ARG A 176 14.78 6.22 -11.39
CA ARG A 176 13.33 6.16 -11.27
C ARG A 176 12.73 5.56 -12.52
N LEU A 177 12.03 4.45 -12.37
CA LEU A 177 11.43 3.69 -13.47
C LEU A 177 9.91 3.77 -13.38
N GLY A 178 9.26 4.21 -14.45
CA GLY A 178 7.81 4.20 -14.60
C GLY A 178 7.37 3.02 -15.45
N VAL A 179 6.30 2.32 -15.04
CA VAL A 179 5.73 1.18 -15.77
C VAL A 179 4.25 1.44 -16.02
N GLY A 180 3.84 1.32 -17.28
CA GLY A 180 2.43 1.49 -17.68
C GLY A 180 1.94 2.95 -17.72
N PRO A 181 0.67 3.16 -18.06
CA PRO A 181 0.12 4.47 -18.40
C PRO A 181 -0.17 5.36 -17.15
N VAL A 182 -0.18 4.77 -15.95
CA VAL A 182 -0.52 5.51 -14.72
C VAL A 182 0.62 6.42 -14.26
N ILE A 183 1.86 6.06 -14.60
CA ILE A 183 3.05 6.87 -14.31
C ILE A 183 3.37 7.73 -15.53
N PRO A 184 3.27 9.07 -15.43
CA PRO A 184 3.68 9.95 -16.51
C PRO A 184 5.19 9.83 -16.78
N GLN A 185 5.60 9.84 -18.06
CA GLN A 185 7.01 9.75 -18.45
C GLN A 185 7.90 10.82 -17.80
N ARG A 186 7.36 12.04 -17.63
CA ARG A 186 8.06 13.15 -16.98
C ARG A 186 8.38 12.95 -15.48
N ASP A 187 7.75 11.95 -14.83
CA ASP A 187 7.95 11.64 -13.41
C ASP A 187 9.08 10.61 -13.17
N CYS A 188 9.67 10.04 -14.24
CA CYS A 188 10.68 9.00 -14.17
C CYS A 188 11.86 9.26 -15.12
N ASP A 189 12.94 8.53 -14.96
CA ASP A 189 14.15 8.64 -15.78
C ASP A 189 14.10 7.66 -16.97
N LEU A 190 13.48 6.48 -16.75
CA LEU A 190 13.13 5.50 -17.79
C LEU A 190 11.66 5.13 -17.65
N TRP A 191 10.99 4.95 -18.81
CA TRP A 191 9.58 4.57 -18.83
C TRP A 191 9.34 3.36 -19.72
N PHE A 192 8.53 2.43 -19.24
CA PHE A 192 8.16 1.18 -19.91
C PHE A 192 6.65 1.15 -20.16
N PRO A 193 6.20 0.94 -21.41
CA PRO A 193 4.77 0.96 -21.74
C PRO A 193 3.99 -0.17 -21.06
N THR A 194 4.64 -1.29 -20.78
CA THR A 194 4.01 -2.48 -20.20
C THR A 194 4.88 -3.12 -19.11
N PRO A 195 4.28 -3.89 -18.18
CA PRO A 195 5.06 -4.70 -17.25
C PRO A 195 6.01 -5.69 -17.94
N ARG A 196 5.63 -6.19 -19.14
CA ARG A 196 6.47 -7.12 -19.92
C ARG A 196 7.75 -6.46 -20.37
N SER A 197 7.67 -5.27 -20.97
CA SER A 197 8.86 -4.54 -21.44
C SER A 197 9.82 -4.19 -20.28
N PHE A 198 9.28 -3.86 -19.11
CA PHE A 198 10.09 -3.67 -17.90
C PHE A 198 10.76 -4.97 -17.45
N VAL A 199 10.04 -6.10 -17.45
CA VAL A 199 10.60 -7.41 -17.06
C VAL A 199 11.67 -7.86 -18.04
N ASP A 200 11.50 -7.61 -19.33
CA ASP A 200 12.50 -7.96 -20.36
C ASP A 200 13.77 -7.12 -20.16
N TRP A 201 13.66 -5.82 -19.98
CA TRP A 201 14.80 -4.96 -19.62
C TRP A 201 15.52 -5.43 -18.33
N LEU A 202 14.73 -5.82 -17.30
CA LEU A 202 15.29 -6.26 -16.02
C LEU A 202 16.04 -7.60 -16.09
N LYS A 203 15.82 -8.43 -17.13
CA LYS A 203 16.58 -9.67 -17.36
C LYS A 203 18.01 -9.39 -17.82
N ASP A 204 18.22 -8.29 -18.52
CA ASP A 204 19.51 -7.87 -19.07
C ASP A 204 20.31 -7.03 -18.05
N TYR A 205 19.64 -6.51 -17.02
CA TYR A 205 20.28 -5.79 -15.93
C TYR A 205 20.90 -6.74 -14.90
#